data_6dce06253703802cae92473649c81fa4
#
_entry.id   6dce06253703802cae92473649c81fa4
#
_cell.length_a   1.000
_cell.length_b   1.000
_cell.length_c   1.000
_cell.angle_alpha   90.00
_cell.angle_beta   90.00
_cell.angle_gamma   90.00
#
_symmetry.space_group_name_H-M   'P 1'
#
loop_
_entity.id
_entity.type
_entity.pdbx_description
1 polymer ?
#
loop_
_entity_poly.entity_id
_entity_poly.type
_entity_poly.pdbx_seq_one_letter_code
_entity_poly.pdbx_strand_id
1 'polypeptide(L)'
;MARLSAEAELQRLLQHKLPAVKTAGSRFSPVAGLTGESWRIESADGVVLLARQQGAEKAALGVNRRREARVLRRSAGALGPRPLAQDRRWLVVEWLDGASVSPQAFERYRQGGELAALIAALHRRPRSGYRLNLPAQYLRYWQQLDRRRITPAWLRLQRYFLQTPPPRPLKLAPLHMDIHPENLIEQQTRLRLIDWEYAGDGDVALELAALFRFNQWSAAAQWEFLQQYAGQGYRDPAALSRQVRRWLPWVDYLMLMWFEVRWQQSGDAQFLRCAAALRRCFCL
;
A
#
# COMPACT_ATOMS: atom_id res chain seq x y z
N MET A 1 -33.31 -2.60 -12.57
CA MET A 1 -32.33 -1.91 -13.41
C MET A 1 -31.16 -2.85 -13.67
N ALA A 2 -30.85 -3.17 -14.92
CA ALA A 2 -29.71 -4.01 -15.28
C ALA A 2 -28.40 -3.33 -14.83
N ARG A 3 -27.55 -4.05 -14.10
CA ARG A 3 -26.18 -3.57 -13.78
C ARG A 3 -25.43 -3.42 -15.10
N LEU A 4 -24.94 -2.22 -15.39
CA LEU A 4 -24.01 -1.99 -16.48
C LEU A 4 -22.78 -2.84 -16.27
N SER A 5 -22.18 -3.35 -17.35
CA SER A 5 -20.87 -4.00 -17.28
C SER A 5 -19.81 -3.00 -16.81
N ALA A 6 -18.76 -3.49 -16.16
CA ALA A 6 -17.63 -2.65 -15.72
C ALA A 6 -17.07 -1.80 -16.88
N GLU A 7 -17.01 -2.38 -18.07
CA GLU A 7 -16.60 -1.70 -19.30
C GLU A 7 -17.50 -0.50 -19.65
N ALA A 8 -18.82 -0.69 -19.65
CA ALA A 8 -19.77 0.39 -19.96
C ALA A 8 -19.71 1.54 -18.93
N GLU A 9 -19.45 1.22 -17.65
CA GLU A 9 -19.22 2.23 -16.62
C GLU A 9 -17.91 3.00 -16.86
N LEU A 10 -16.84 2.29 -17.19
CA LEU A 10 -15.53 2.91 -17.49
C LEU A 10 -15.59 3.78 -18.74
N GLN A 11 -16.27 3.32 -19.81
CA GLN A 11 -16.48 4.11 -21.01
C GLN A 11 -17.19 5.45 -20.70
N ARG A 12 -18.27 5.41 -19.90
CA ARG A 12 -18.97 6.63 -19.47
C ARG A 12 -18.09 7.56 -18.64
N LEU A 13 -17.32 7.00 -17.69
CA LEU A 13 -16.41 7.77 -16.87
C LEU A 13 -15.36 8.49 -17.72
N LEU A 14 -14.75 7.78 -18.68
CA LEU A 14 -13.74 8.33 -19.57
C LEU A 14 -14.34 9.42 -20.47
N GLN A 15 -15.47 9.15 -21.13
CA GLN A 15 -16.15 10.15 -21.98
C GLN A 15 -16.47 11.45 -21.23
N HIS A 16 -16.86 11.33 -19.95
CA HIS A 16 -17.23 12.50 -19.15
C HIS A 16 -16.01 13.23 -18.56
N LYS A 17 -14.99 12.51 -18.10
CA LYS A 17 -13.85 13.07 -17.34
C LYS A 17 -12.57 13.24 -18.15
N LEU A 18 -12.42 12.51 -19.24
CA LEU A 18 -11.26 12.51 -20.11
C LEU A 18 -11.71 12.52 -21.59
N PRO A 19 -12.43 13.56 -22.04
CA PRO A 19 -13.00 13.59 -23.40
C PRO A 19 -11.93 13.54 -24.50
N ALA A 20 -10.67 13.88 -24.18
CA ALA A 20 -9.54 13.75 -25.11
C ALA A 20 -9.13 12.29 -25.39
N VAL A 21 -9.53 11.32 -24.53
CA VAL A 21 -9.24 9.90 -24.73
C VAL A 21 -10.34 9.29 -25.59
N LYS A 22 -9.99 8.78 -26.75
CA LYS A 22 -10.93 8.13 -27.67
C LYS A 22 -11.37 6.78 -27.11
N THR A 23 -12.58 6.72 -26.57
CA THR A 23 -13.14 5.48 -26.00
C THR A 23 -13.71 4.54 -27.05
N ALA A 24 -14.12 5.03 -28.22
CA ALA A 24 -14.56 4.19 -29.34
C ALA A 24 -13.37 3.38 -29.86
N GLY A 25 -13.53 2.04 -29.94
CA GLY A 25 -12.45 1.14 -30.33
C GLY A 25 -11.40 0.85 -29.24
N SER A 26 -11.59 1.37 -28.02
CA SER A 26 -10.71 1.05 -26.89
C SER A 26 -10.88 -0.39 -26.43
N ARG A 27 -9.77 -1.01 -26.02
CA ARG A 27 -9.74 -2.36 -25.44
C ARG A 27 -9.72 -2.29 -23.93
N PHE A 28 -10.59 -3.02 -23.28
CA PHE A 28 -10.68 -3.15 -21.83
C PHE A 28 -10.30 -4.58 -21.42
N SER A 29 -9.24 -4.73 -20.65
CA SER A 29 -8.73 -6.04 -20.22
C SER A 29 -8.58 -6.07 -18.71
N PRO A 30 -9.06 -7.11 -17.99
CA PRO A 30 -8.77 -7.26 -16.58
C PRO A 30 -7.26 -7.46 -16.38
N VAL A 31 -6.71 -6.81 -15.36
CA VAL A 31 -5.32 -7.02 -14.98
C VAL A 31 -5.27 -8.14 -13.97
N ALA A 32 -4.42 -9.14 -14.22
CA ALA A 32 -4.17 -10.22 -13.28
C ALA A 32 -3.58 -9.65 -11.97
N GLY A 33 -4.17 -10.01 -10.84
CA GLY A 33 -3.76 -9.58 -9.51
C GLY A 33 -4.60 -10.26 -8.45
N LEU A 34 -4.16 -10.16 -7.19
CA LEU A 34 -4.77 -10.84 -6.05
C LEU A 34 -6.28 -10.53 -5.83
N THR A 35 -6.85 -9.55 -6.51
CA THR A 35 -8.21 -9.08 -6.25
C THR A 35 -9.10 -8.84 -7.47
N GLY A 36 -8.60 -9.03 -8.70
CA GLY A 36 -9.42 -8.97 -9.93
C GLY A 36 -10.18 -7.66 -10.20
N GLU A 37 -9.90 -6.59 -9.46
CA GLU A 37 -10.66 -5.32 -9.51
C GLU A 37 -9.94 -4.21 -10.31
N SER A 38 -8.94 -4.56 -11.10
CA SER A 38 -8.18 -3.63 -11.92
C SER A 38 -8.34 -3.92 -13.41
N TRP A 39 -8.43 -2.87 -14.22
CA TRP A 39 -8.61 -2.96 -15.66
C TRP A 39 -7.57 -2.13 -16.38
N ARG A 40 -6.90 -2.74 -17.34
CA ARG A 40 -6.06 -2.05 -18.31
C ARG A 40 -6.93 -1.58 -19.47
N ILE A 41 -6.79 -0.31 -19.82
CA ILE A 41 -7.55 0.32 -20.89
C ILE A 41 -6.54 0.81 -21.93
N GLU A 42 -6.65 0.29 -23.14
CA GLU A 42 -5.87 0.73 -24.30
C GLU A 42 -6.81 1.48 -25.22
N SER A 43 -6.62 2.77 -25.34
CA SER A 43 -7.43 3.60 -26.22
C SER A 43 -7.00 3.46 -27.68
N ALA A 44 -7.89 3.78 -28.61
CA ALA A 44 -7.61 3.69 -30.05
C ALA A 44 -6.47 4.62 -30.52
N ASP A 45 -6.16 5.67 -29.75
CA ASP A 45 -5.06 6.61 -29.98
C ASP A 45 -3.78 6.25 -29.23
N GLY A 46 -3.70 5.02 -28.67
CA GLY A 46 -2.49 4.49 -28.05
C GLY A 46 -2.27 4.90 -26.60
N VAL A 47 -3.21 5.63 -25.98
CA VAL A 47 -3.11 5.95 -24.55
C VAL A 47 -3.44 4.71 -23.72
N VAL A 48 -2.58 4.38 -22.76
CA VAL A 48 -2.78 3.26 -21.84
C VAL A 48 -3.08 3.77 -20.44
N LEU A 49 -4.15 3.24 -19.83
CA LEU A 49 -4.63 3.64 -18.51
C LEU A 49 -4.84 2.41 -17.62
N LEU A 50 -4.79 2.62 -16.31
CA LEU A 50 -5.19 1.64 -15.31
C LEU A 50 -6.43 2.14 -14.57
N ALA A 51 -7.52 1.38 -14.61
CA ALA A 51 -8.72 1.65 -13.82
C ALA A 51 -8.79 0.69 -12.63
N ARG A 52 -9.02 1.24 -11.44
CA ARG A 52 -9.09 0.50 -10.17
C ARG A 52 -10.48 0.65 -9.55
N GLN A 53 -11.17 -0.46 -9.32
CA GLN A 53 -12.51 -0.45 -8.75
C GLN A 53 -12.49 -0.27 -7.23
N GLN A 54 -13.53 0.39 -6.71
CA GLN A 54 -13.85 0.40 -5.29
C GLN A 54 -14.84 -0.73 -5.01
N GLY A 55 -14.33 -1.92 -4.71
CA GLY A 55 -15.14 -3.09 -4.34
C GLY A 55 -15.36 -3.20 -2.83
N ALA A 56 -16.32 -4.05 -2.43
CA ALA A 56 -16.64 -4.30 -1.03
C ALA A 56 -15.48 -4.98 -0.29
N GLU A 57 -14.82 -5.95 -0.91
CA GLU A 57 -13.68 -6.66 -0.34
C GLU A 57 -12.51 -5.72 -0.05
N LYS A 58 -12.19 -4.83 -1.01
CA LYS A 58 -11.18 -3.79 -0.83
C LYS A 58 -11.56 -2.79 0.26
N ALA A 59 -12.83 -2.39 0.33
CA ALA A 59 -13.31 -1.51 1.39
C ALA A 59 -13.17 -2.15 2.78
N ALA A 60 -13.42 -3.46 2.90
CA ALA A 60 -13.18 -4.22 4.15
C ALA A 60 -11.71 -4.21 4.57
N LEU A 61 -10.77 -4.19 3.62
CA LEU A 61 -9.34 -4.02 3.86
C LEU A 61 -8.93 -2.57 4.16
N GLY A 62 -9.87 -1.62 4.16
CA GLY A 62 -9.59 -0.21 4.42
C GLY A 62 -9.17 0.59 3.19
N VAL A 63 -9.21 -0.02 2.00
CA VAL A 63 -8.93 0.67 0.74
C VAL A 63 -10.03 1.68 0.43
N ASN A 64 -9.60 2.88 0.02
CA ASN A 64 -10.51 3.95 -0.39
C ASN A 64 -9.91 4.70 -1.59
N ARG A 65 -10.52 4.52 -2.76
CA ARG A 65 -10.02 5.10 -4.02
C ARG A 65 -10.02 6.63 -4.04
N ARG A 66 -10.89 7.29 -3.25
CA ARG A 66 -10.85 8.76 -3.10
C ARG A 66 -9.63 9.21 -2.31
N ARG A 67 -9.30 8.49 -1.22
CA ARG A 67 -8.08 8.73 -0.45
C ARG A 67 -6.85 8.50 -1.32
N GLU A 68 -6.77 7.36 -2.00
CA GLU A 68 -5.68 7.01 -2.92
C GLU A 68 -5.48 8.10 -3.98
N ALA A 69 -6.54 8.51 -4.67
CA ALA A 69 -6.47 9.57 -5.68
C ALA A 69 -5.95 10.90 -5.11
N ARG A 70 -6.32 11.26 -3.88
CA ARG A 70 -5.82 12.48 -3.24
C ARG A 70 -4.36 12.36 -2.83
N VAL A 71 -3.95 11.21 -2.29
CA VAL A 71 -2.54 10.94 -1.96
C VAL A 71 -1.68 11.02 -3.23
N LEU A 72 -2.11 10.38 -4.31
CA LEU A 72 -1.43 10.45 -5.60
C LEU A 72 -1.28 11.89 -6.10
N ARG A 73 -2.36 12.67 -6.12
CA ARG A 73 -2.30 14.08 -6.59
C ARG A 73 -1.37 14.94 -5.75
N ARG A 74 -1.41 14.77 -4.43
CA ARG A 74 -0.75 15.69 -3.51
C ARG A 74 0.66 15.26 -3.13
N SER A 75 0.87 13.97 -2.98
CA SER A 75 2.08 13.45 -2.34
C SER A 75 2.96 12.61 -3.28
N ALA A 76 2.40 11.86 -4.21
CA ALA A 76 3.21 10.99 -5.06
C ALA A 76 4.09 11.78 -6.05
N GLY A 77 3.54 12.78 -6.74
CA GLY A 77 4.28 13.53 -7.77
C GLY A 77 4.84 12.59 -8.84
N ALA A 78 6.12 12.73 -9.16
CA ALA A 78 6.82 11.86 -10.12
C ALA A 78 7.15 10.46 -9.57
N LEU A 79 6.90 10.18 -8.29
CA LEU A 79 7.19 8.89 -7.67
C LEU A 79 6.09 7.84 -7.89
N GLY A 80 4.88 8.26 -8.29
CA GLY A 80 3.75 7.38 -8.53
C GLY A 80 2.98 7.74 -9.80
N PRO A 81 1.93 6.96 -10.16
CA PRO A 81 1.10 7.25 -11.33
C PRO A 81 0.24 8.50 -11.11
N ARG A 82 -0.02 9.24 -12.18
CA ARG A 82 -0.93 10.39 -12.13
C ARG A 82 -2.38 9.92 -12.08
N PRO A 83 -3.19 10.39 -11.13
CA PRO A 83 -4.64 10.17 -11.16
C PRO A 83 -5.29 11.09 -12.19
N LEU A 84 -6.01 10.48 -13.13
CA LEU A 84 -6.56 11.14 -14.30
C LEU A 84 -8.07 11.36 -14.19
N ALA A 85 -8.82 10.33 -13.78
CA ALA A 85 -10.25 10.41 -13.58
C ALA A 85 -10.67 9.66 -12.31
N GLN A 86 -11.81 10.05 -11.75
CA GLN A 86 -12.35 9.44 -10.55
C GLN A 86 -13.85 9.67 -10.44
N ASP A 87 -14.57 8.65 -9.97
CA ASP A 87 -15.94 8.76 -9.46
C ASP A 87 -16.12 8.02 -8.12
N ARG A 88 -17.32 7.59 -7.79
CA ARG A 88 -17.62 6.84 -6.56
C ARG A 88 -17.07 5.41 -6.60
N ARG A 89 -16.94 4.83 -7.78
CA ARG A 89 -16.65 3.42 -8.01
C ARG A 89 -15.27 3.17 -8.62
N TRP A 90 -14.73 4.13 -9.37
CA TRP A 90 -13.53 3.97 -10.14
C TRP A 90 -12.49 5.05 -9.82
N LEU A 91 -11.24 4.66 -9.82
CA LEU A 91 -10.06 5.53 -9.93
C LEU A 91 -9.30 5.12 -11.18
N VAL A 92 -9.11 6.06 -12.10
CA VAL A 92 -8.31 5.88 -13.31
C VAL A 92 -7.00 6.64 -13.15
N VAL A 93 -5.90 5.94 -13.34
CA VAL A 93 -4.54 6.49 -13.29
C VAL A 93 -3.80 6.22 -14.59
N GLU A 94 -2.70 6.94 -14.84
CA GLU A 94 -1.81 6.61 -15.93
C GLU A 94 -1.26 5.18 -15.78
N TRP A 95 -1.05 4.50 -16.89
CA TRP A 95 -0.28 3.27 -16.92
C TRP A 95 1.20 3.61 -16.86
N LEU A 96 1.96 2.97 -15.99
CA LEU A 96 3.40 3.08 -15.96
C LEU A 96 4.00 1.91 -16.73
N ASP A 97 4.65 2.21 -17.85
CA ASP A 97 5.36 1.19 -18.62
C ASP A 97 6.59 0.69 -17.86
N GLY A 98 6.83 -0.60 -17.97
CA GLY A 98 7.93 -1.28 -17.31
C GLY A 98 7.48 -2.55 -16.61
N ALA A 99 8.43 -3.37 -16.23
CA ALA A 99 8.20 -4.55 -15.40
C ALA A 99 8.39 -4.19 -13.91
N SER A 100 7.72 -4.92 -13.05
CA SER A 100 8.01 -4.90 -11.62
C SER A 100 9.47 -5.31 -11.39
N VAL A 101 10.09 -4.67 -10.41
CA VAL A 101 11.47 -4.93 -10.03
C VAL A 101 11.61 -6.35 -9.51
N SER A 102 12.62 -7.09 -10.01
CA SER A 102 12.90 -8.44 -9.50
C SER A 102 13.45 -8.38 -8.06
N PRO A 103 13.31 -9.45 -7.26
CA PRO A 103 13.89 -9.50 -5.91
C PRO A 103 15.39 -9.20 -5.89
N GLN A 104 16.13 -9.66 -6.90
CA GLN A 104 17.57 -9.39 -7.02
C GLN A 104 17.86 -7.91 -7.33
N ALA A 105 17.07 -7.28 -8.20
CA ALA A 105 17.18 -5.87 -8.51
C ALA A 105 16.79 -5.01 -7.27
N PHE A 106 15.75 -5.40 -6.55
CA PHE A 106 15.34 -4.73 -5.31
C PHE A 106 16.46 -4.73 -4.26
N GLU A 107 17.15 -5.87 -4.12
CA GLU A 107 18.29 -5.98 -3.20
C GLU A 107 19.48 -5.10 -3.65
N ARG A 108 19.77 -5.01 -4.96
CA ARG A 108 20.78 -4.07 -5.47
C ARG A 108 20.41 -2.62 -5.14
N TYR A 109 19.15 -2.20 -5.35
CA TYR A 109 18.67 -0.85 -5.00
C TYR A 109 18.70 -0.57 -3.50
N ARG A 110 18.50 -1.62 -2.68
CA ARG A 110 18.69 -1.49 -1.24
C ARG A 110 20.14 -1.24 -0.89
N GLN A 111 21.07 -2.03 -1.45
CA GLN A 111 22.51 -1.92 -1.16
C GLN A 111 23.12 -0.64 -1.75
N GLY A 112 22.71 -0.25 -2.94
CA GLY A 112 23.20 0.96 -3.62
C GLY A 112 22.66 2.28 -3.05
N GLY A 113 21.59 2.22 -2.25
CA GLY A 113 21.00 3.41 -1.61
C GLY A 113 19.88 4.07 -2.42
N GLU A 114 19.58 3.62 -3.64
CA GLU A 114 18.53 4.18 -4.49
C GLU A 114 17.16 4.01 -3.84
N LEU A 115 16.92 2.86 -3.17
CA LEU A 115 15.67 2.62 -2.44
C LEU A 115 15.54 3.57 -1.24
N ALA A 116 16.64 3.84 -0.52
CA ALA A 116 16.65 4.80 0.58
C ALA A 116 16.39 6.23 0.06
N ALA A 117 16.98 6.59 -1.07
CA ALA A 117 16.77 7.88 -1.71
C ALA A 117 15.31 8.04 -2.18
N LEU A 118 14.69 7.00 -2.78
CA LEU A 118 13.30 6.98 -3.20
C LEU A 118 12.35 7.23 -2.01
N ILE A 119 12.53 6.48 -0.93
CA ILE A 119 11.68 6.60 0.28
C ILE A 119 11.88 7.95 0.96
N ALA A 120 13.11 8.42 1.05
CA ALA A 120 13.38 9.76 1.56
C ALA A 120 12.77 10.87 0.69
N ALA A 121 12.77 10.70 -0.63
CA ALA A 121 12.10 11.61 -1.55
C ALA A 121 10.59 11.63 -1.32
N LEU A 122 9.94 10.48 -1.12
CA LEU A 122 8.54 10.38 -0.74
C LEU A 122 8.27 11.13 0.58
N HIS A 123 9.08 10.90 1.60
CA HIS A 123 8.91 11.50 2.94
C HIS A 123 9.19 13.02 2.99
N ARG A 124 9.71 13.59 1.90
CA ARG A 124 9.85 15.05 1.72
C ARG A 124 8.66 15.69 0.98
N ARG A 125 7.77 14.87 0.40
CA ARG A 125 6.60 15.38 -0.30
C ARG A 125 5.59 16.03 0.65
N PRO A 126 4.72 16.92 0.15
CA PRO A 126 3.62 17.46 0.93
C PRO A 126 2.70 16.35 1.45
N ARG A 127 2.23 16.49 2.68
CA ARG A 127 1.27 15.56 3.28
C ARG A 127 -0.07 15.58 2.52
N SER A 128 -0.71 14.44 2.44
CA SER A 128 -1.99 14.26 1.75
C SER A 128 -3.17 14.89 2.51
N GLY A 129 -3.05 15.01 3.84
CA GLY A 129 -4.14 15.37 4.75
C GLY A 129 -4.93 14.16 5.26
N TYR A 130 -4.60 12.94 4.84
CA TYR A 130 -5.20 11.69 5.34
C TYR A 130 -4.25 10.98 6.29
N ARG A 131 -4.46 11.18 7.58
CA ARG A 131 -3.66 10.52 8.61
C ARG A 131 -4.01 9.04 8.71
N LEU A 132 -2.99 8.19 8.73
CA LEU A 132 -3.14 6.77 9.04
C LEU A 132 -3.58 6.61 10.51
N ASN A 133 -4.60 5.78 10.71
CA ASN A 133 -5.14 5.47 12.03
C ASN A 133 -5.19 3.95 12.21
N LEU A 134 -4.12 3.39 12.77
CA LEU A 134 -4.01 1.94 12.98
C LEU A 134 -5.09 1.39 13.92
N PRO A 135 -5.43 2.02 15.07
CA PRO A 135 -6.53 1.56 15.90
C PRO A 135 -7.86 1.45 15.14
N ALA A 136 -8.20 2.44 14.32
CA ALA A 136 -9.40 2.38 13.49
C ALA A 136 -9.32 1.27 12.42
N GLN A 137 -8.12 1.01 11.88
CA GLN A 137 -7.90 -0.09 10.94
C GLN A 137 -8.03 -1.45 11.62
N TYR A 138 -7.54 -1.60 12.87
CA TYR A 138 -7.72 -2.81 13.67
C TYR A 138 -9.19 -3.09 13.96
N LEU A 139 -9.98 -2.07 14.30
CA LEU A 139 -11.43 -2.22 14.49
C LEU A 139 -12.13 -2.70 13.22
N ARG A 140 -11.74 -2.14 12.06
CA ARG A 140 -12.26 -2.55 10.75
C ARG A 140 -11.97 -4.03 10.48
N TYR A 141 -10.73 -4.47 10.65
CA TYR A 141 -10.33 -5.87 10.44
C TYR A 141 -11.02 -6.80 11.45
N TRP A 142 -11.11 -6.38 12.71
CA TRP A 142 -11.77 -7.15 13.76
C TRP A 142 -13.21 -7.53 13.41
N GLN A 143 -13.94 -6.64 12.73
CA GLN A 143 -15.30 -6.88 12.27
C GLN A 143 -15.40 -7.94 11.17
N GLN A 144 -14.29 -8.26 10.49
CA GLN A 144 -14.21 -9.22 9.40
C GLN A 144 -13.69 -10.59 9.82
N LEU A 145 -13.18 -10.72 11.05
CA LEU A 145 -12.59 -11.98 11.52
C LEU A 145 -13.64 -13.05 11.78
N ASP A 146 -13.31 -14.31 11.49
CA ASP A 146 -14.10 -15.45 11.94
C ASP A 146 -14.09 -15.52 13.47
N ARG A 147 -15.25 -15.37 14.07
CA ARG A 147 -15.43 -15.37 15.53
C ARG A 147 -14.97 -16.66 16.20
N ARG A 148 -15.00 -17.79 15.48
CA ARG A 148 -14.52 -19.10 15.97
C ARG A 148 -13.02 -19.12 16.21
N ARG A 149 -12.27 -18.22 15.56
CA ARG A 149 -10.82 -18.11 15.69
C ARG A 149 -10.38 -17.12 16.76
N ILE A 150 -11.32 -16.35 17.33
CA ILE A 150 -11.04 -15.35 18.36
C ILE A 150 -10.91 -16.05 19.71
N THR A 151 -9.69 -16.11 20.23
CA THR A 151 -9.39 -16.65 21.55
C THR A 151 -9.42 -15.56 22.63
N PRO A 152 -9.53 -15.91 23.94
CA PRO A 152 -9.37 -14.93 25.03
C PRO A 152 -8.04 -14.17 24.97
N ALA A 153 -6.96 -14.81 24.55
CA ALA A 153 -5.66 -14.16 24.34
C ALA A 153 -5.75 -13.09 23.25
N TRP A 154 -6.42 -13.38 22.14
CA TRP A 154 -6.61 -12.40 21.07
C TRP A 154 -7.50 -11.23 21.49
N LEU A 155 -8.55 -11.47 22.28
CA LEU A 155 -9.36 -10.39 22.86
C LEU A 155 -8.53 -9.43 23.72
N ARG A 156 -7.60 -9.98 24.56
CA ARG A 156 -6.68 -9.15 25.36
C ARG A 156 -5.72 -8.37 24.47
N LEU A 157 -5.18 -8.98 23.45
CA LEU A 157 -4.28 -8.33 22.48
C LEU A 157 -4.98 -7.20 21.71
N GLN A 158 -6.20 -7.43 21.21
CA GLN A 158 -7.01 -6.41 20.55
C GLN A 158 -7.27 -5.23 21.50
N ARG A 159 -7.65 -5.49 22.74
CA ARG A 159 -7.87 -4.44 23.75
C ARG A 159 -6.60 -3.65 24.01
N TYR A 160 -5.44 -4.33 24.12
CA TYR A 160 -4.15 -3.68 24.28
C TYR A 160 -3.87 -2.67 23.19
N PHE A 161 -3.98 -3.05 21.90
CA PHE A 161 -3.71 -2.15 20.78
C PHE A 161 -4.73 -1.03 20.60
N LEU A 162 -5.96 -1.22 21.09
CA LEU A 162 -6.98 -0.16 21.07
C LEU A 162 -6.82 0.86 22.20
N GLN A 163 -6.34 0.43 23.37
CA GLN A 163 -6.18 1.28 24.55
C GLN A 163 -4.79 1.90 24.67
N THR A 164 -3.77 1.26 24.10
CA THR A 164 -2.40 1.79 24.10
C THR A 164 -2.27 2.91 23.06
N PRO A 165 -1.79 4.10 23.43
CA PRO A 165 -1.48 5.14 22.45
C PRO A 165 -0.39 4.69 21.47
N PRO A 166 -0.57 4.90 20.16
CA PRO A 166 0.51 4.63 19.21
C PRO A 166 1.74 5.49 19.50
N PRO A 167 2.94 5.05 19.09
CA PRO A 167 4.16 5.82 19.27
C PRO A 167 4.03 7.25 18.76
N ARG A 168 4.54 8.23 19.51
CA ARG A 168 4.59 9.62 19.04
C ARG A 168 5.49 9.71 17.82
N PRO A 169 5.04 10.33 16.72
CA PRO A 169 5.83 10.41 15.50
C PRO A 169 7.14 11.16 15.70
N LEU A 170 8.22 10.67 15.11
CA LEU A 170 9.44 11.44 14.93
C LEU A 170 9.25 12.52 13.85
N LYS A 171 8.67 12.12 12.72
CA LYS A 171 8.36 13.02 11.61
C LYS A 171 7.13 12.52 10.87
N LEU A 172 6.13 13.37 10.72
CA LEU A 172 4.96 13.08 9.89
C LEU A 172 5.26 13.36 8.42
N ALA A 173 5.03 12.37 7.59
CA ALA A 173 5.24 12.41 6.14
C ALA A 173 4.15 11.61 5.43
N PRO A 174 3.98 11.77 4.09
CA PRO A 174 3.24 10.80 3.30
C PRO A 174 3.99 9.47 3.27
N LEU A 175 3.28 8.38 3.48
CA LEU A 175 3.77 7.01 3.48
C LEU A 175 3.06 6.23 2.38
N HIS A 176 3.73 5.22 1.82
CA HIS A 176 3.15 4.28 0.87
C HIS A 176 2.52 3.06 1.59
N MET A 177 3.20 2.54 2.59
CA MET A 177 2.81 1.42 3.47
C MET A 177 2.80 0.03 2.81
N ASP A 178 3.32 -0.10 1.59
CA ASP A 178 3.35 -1.37 0.85
C ASP A 178 4.54 -1.42 -0.13
N ILE A 179 5.75 -1.15 0.36
CA ILE A 179 6.96 -1.10 -0.47
C ILE A 179 7.64 -2.47 -0.52
N HIS A 180 7.53 -3.13 -1.67
CA HIS A 180 8.16 -4.41 -1.97
C HIS A 180 8.45 -4.52 -3.49
N PRO A 181 9.22 -5.52 -3.96
CA PRO A 181 9.64 -5.60 -5.36
C PRO A 181 8.52 -5.44 -6.39
N GLU A 182 7.37 -6.07 -6.16
CA GLU A 182 6.24 -6.05 -7.10
C GLU A 182 5.57 -4.67 -7.21
N ASN A 183 5.73 -3.81 -6.19
CA ASN A 183 5.19 -2.45 -6.16
C ASN A 183 6.19 -1.38 -6.61
N LEU A 184 7.36 -1.79 -7.10
CA LEU A 184 8.32 -0.91 -7.76
C LEU A 184 8.38 -1.20 -9.25
N ILE A 185 8.37 -0.13 -10.04
CA ILE A 185 8.63 -0.18 -11.49
C ILE A 185 9.90 0.60 -11.77
N GLU A 186 10.80 -0.02 -12.53
CA GLU A 186 11.93 0.66 -13.12
C GLU A 186 11.52 1.22 -14.49
N GLN A 187 11.51 2.54 -14.61
CA GLN A 187 11.21 3.24 -15.83
C GLN A 187 12.44 4.05 -16.25
N GLN A 188 13.10 3.60 -17.32
CA GLN A 188 14.41 4.12 -17.74
C GLN A 188 15.45 3.96 -16.61
N THR A 189 15.82 5.03 -15.92
CA THR A 189 16.78 5.03 -14.79
C THR A 189 16.11 5.43 -13.48
N ARG A 190 14.78 5.47 -13.42
CA ARG A 190 14.03 5.96 -12.26
C ARG A 190 13.15 4.87 -11.68
N LEU A 191 13.18 4.75 -10.36
CA LEU A 191 12.25 3.91 -9.62
C LEU A 191 10.94 4.67 -9.37
N ARG A 192 9.83 4.00 -9.60
CA ARG A 192 8.47 4.52 -9.33
C ARG A 192 7.68 3.52 -8.51
N LEU A 193 6.82 4.03 -7.64
CA LEU A 193 5.95 3.23 -6.77
C LEU A 193 4.55 3.11 -7.40
N ILE A 194 4.02 1.90 -7.41
CA ILE A 194 2.64 1.60 -7.78
C ILE A 194 1.89 1.05 -6.58
N ASP A 195 0.60 0.89 -6.68
CA ASP A 195 -0.31 0.36 -5.65
C ASP A 195 -0.37 1.19 -4.35
N TRP A 196 -0.84 2.42 -4.45
CA TRP A 196 -0.94 3.39 -3.36
C TRP A 196 -2.19 3.21 -2.48
N GLU A 197 -2.82 2.05 -2.49
CA GLU A 197 -4.13 1.84 -1.84
C GLU A 197 -4.10 1.93 -0.30
N TYR A 198 -2.94 1.67 0.32
CA TYR A 198 -2.73 1.81 1.78
C TYR A 198 -2.08 3.14 2.17
N ALA A 199 -1.73 3.97 1.20
CA ALA A 199 -0.99 5.21 1.44
C ALA A 199 -1.78 6.22 2.29
N GLY A 200 -1.02 6.99 3.08
CA GLY A 200 -1.55 8.05 3.94
C GLY A 200 -0.44 8.76 4.70
N ASP A 201 -0.79 9.69 5.58
CA ASP A 201 0.20 10.43 6.36
C ASP A 201 0.48 9.72 7.69
N GLY A 202 1.74 9.51 8.02
CA GLY A 202 2.16 8.85 9.26
C GLY A 202 3.61 9.15 9.65
N ASP A 203 4.08 8.43 10.66
CA ASP A 203 5.49 8.51 11.08
C ASP A 203 6.39 7.82 10.06
N VAL A 204 7.47 8.47 9.62
CA VAL A 204 8.46 7.87 8.73
C VAL A 204 8.97 6.52 9.24
N ALA A 205 9.08 6.36 10.56
CA ALA A 205 9.52 5.10 11.15
C ALA A 205 8.45 3.98 11.06
N LEU A 206 7.18 4.31 10.89
CA LEU A 206 6.12 3.33 10.60
C LEU A 206 6.29 2.73 9.20
N GLU A 207 6.59 3.55 8.18
CA GLU A 207 6.94 3.06 6.84
C GLU A 207 8.14 2.15 6.87
N LEU A 208 9.21 2.57 7.58
CA LEU A 208 10.44 1.78 7.69
C LEU A 208 10.20 0.44 8.41
N ALA A 209 9.36 0.43 9.45
CA ALA A 209 8.96 -0.79 10.13
C ALA A 209 8.20 -1.75 9.20
N ALA A 210 7.25 -1.22 8.41
CA ALA A 210 6.49 -1.98 7.42
C ALA A 210 7.42 -2.54 6.33
N LEU A 211 8.29 -1.71 5.76
CA LEU A 211 9.30 -2.10 4.78
C LEU A 211 10.17 -3.26 5.27
N PHE A 212 10.71 -3.14 6.48
CA PHE A 212 11.59 -4.15 7.04
C PHE A 212 10.88 -5.47 7.31
N ARG A 213 9.68 -5.39 7.83
CA ARG A 213 8.89 -6.58 8.15
C ARG A 213 8.40 -7.29 6.89
N PHE A 214 7.90 -6.55 5.92
CA PHE A 214 7.39 -7.08 4.67
C PHE A 214 8.48 -7.82 3.88
N ASN A 215 9.65 -7.21 3.79
CA ASN A 215 10.79 -7.78 3.07
C ASN A 215 11.68 -8.69 3.92
N GLN A 216 11.31 -8.98 5.17
CA GLN A 216 11.99 -9.89 6.09
C GLN A 216 13.50 -9.61 6.26
N TRP A 217 13.88 -8.32 6.29
CA TRP A 217 15.29 -7.95 6.37
C TRP A 217 15.92 -8.29 7.71
N SER A 218 17.17 -8.79 7.66
CA SER A 218 17.99 -9.03 8.83
C SER A 218 18.29 -7.71 9.59
N ALA A 219 18.66 -7.81 10.87
CA ALA A 219 19.01 -6.64 11.66
C ALA A 219 20.18 -5.84 11.04
N ALA A 220 21.13 -6.52 10.39
CA ALA A 220 22.23 -5.88 9.69
C ALA A 220 21.75 -5.09 8.46
N ALA A 221 20.90 -5.69 7.62
CA ALA A 221 20.32 -5.01 6.46
C ALA A 221 19.43 -3.82 6.85
N GLN A 222 18.67 -3.93 7.95
CA GLN A 222 17.89 -2.82 8.51
C GLN A 222 18.80 -1.66 8.94
N TRP A 223 19.89 -1.95 9.63
CA TRP A 223 20.82 -0.94 10.11
C TRP A 223 21.53 -0.23 8.95
N GLU A 224 22.04 -0.98 7.99
CA GLU A 224 22.64 -0.43 6.76
C GLU A 224 21.66 0.51 6.03
N PHE A 225 20.42 0.08 5.84
CA PHE A 225 19.40 0.91 5.22
C PHE A 225 19.09 2.18 6.03
N LEU A 226 19.02 2.09 7.36
CA LEU A 226 18.80 3.25 8.21
C LEU A 226 19.94 4.28 8.12
N GLN A 227 21.18 3.83 7.95
CA GLN A 227 22.31 4.72 7.72
C GLN A 227 22.20 5.44 6.37
N GLN A 228 21.87 4.70 5.30
CA GLN A 228 21.64 5.28 3.97
C GLN A 228 20.47 6.28 3.98
N TYR A 229 19.35 5.92 4.60
CA TYR A 229 18.18 6.79 4.73
C TYR A 229 18.50 8.06 5.54
N ALA A 230 19.23 7.92 6.64
CA ALA A 230 19.67 9.06 7.44
C ALA A 230 20.59 10.00 6.65
N GLY A 231 21.45 9.46 5.80
CA GLY A 231 22.27 10.22 4.85
C GLY A 231 21.47 11.07 3.87
N GLN A 232 20.19 10.74 3.63
CA GLN A 232 19.27 11.54 2.84
C GLN A 232 18.66 12.77 3.59
N GLY A 233 19.21 13.12 4.75
CA GLY A 233 18.88 14.34 5.49
C GLY A 233 18.12 14.15 6.80
N TYR A 234 18.01 12.92 7.31
CA TYR A 234 17.36 12.67 8.61
C TYR A 234 18.31 12.82 9.83
N ARG A 235 19.59 12.60 9.68
CA ARG A 235 20.72 12.82 10.62
C ARG A 235 20.86 11.90 11.83
N ASP A 236 19.86 11.10 12.25
CA ASP A 236 19.98 10.22 13.42
C ASP A 236 19.43 8.80 13.16
N PRO A 237 20.28 7.89 12.64
CA PRO A 237 19.87 6.51 12.40
C PRO A 237 19.55 5.75 13.68
N ALA A 238 20.15 6.10 14.82
CA ALA A 238 19.88 5.44 16.10
C ALA A 238 18.49 5.80 16.63
N ALA A 239 18.05 7.06 16.52
CA ALA A 239 16.70 7.46 16.84
C ALA A 239 15.66 6.78 15.94
N LEU A 240 15.93 6.70 14.62
CA LEU A 240 15.11 5.93 13.69
C LEU A 240 15.00 4.48 14.11
N SER A 241 16.12 3.80 14.40
CA SER A 241 16.12 2.40 14.83
C SER A 241 15.30 2.18 16.10
N ARG A 242 15.43 3.05 17.10
CA ARG A 242 14.61 2.99 18.34
C ARG A 242 13.12 3.13 18.02
N GLN A 243 12.77 4.06 17.14
CA GLN A 243 11.38 4.32 16.78
C GLN A 243 10.79 3.20 15.92
N VAL A 244 11.55 2.66 14.97
CA VAL A 244 11.16 1.47 14.19
C VAL A 244 10.81 0.31 15.12
N ARG A 245 11.66 0.02 16.13
CA ARG A 245 11.37 -1.04 17.12
C ARG A 245 10.06 -0.82 17.89
N ARG A 246 9.67 0.44 18.14
CA ARG A 246 8.37 0.74 18.77
C ARG A 246 7.20 0.49 17.83
N TRP A 247 7.40 0.67 16.51
CA TRP A 247 6.36 0.44 15.51
C TRP A 247 6.22 -1.02 15.10
N LEU A 248 7.27 -1.85 15.22
CA LEU A 248 7.22 -3.26 14.79
C LEU A 248 6.03 -4.05 15.36
N PRO A 249 5.70 -4.00 16.67
CA PRO A 249 4.54 -4.73 17.18
C PRO A 249 3.20 -4.26 16.56
N TRP A 250 3.09 -2.98 16.21
CA TRP A 250 1.92 -2.41 15.54
C TRP A 250 1.81 -2.91 14.10
N VAL A 251 2.92 -2.97 13.39
CA VAL A 251 2.98 -3.53 12.04
C VAL A 251 2.69 -5.03 12.07
N ASP A 252 3.29 -5.78 13.00
CA ASP A 252 3.04 -7.21 13.17
C ASP A 252 1.56 -7.52 13.40
N TYR A 253 0.91 -6.72 14.25
CA TYR A 253 -0.52 -6.89 14.52
C TYR A 253 -1.36 -6.49 13.30
N LEU A 254 -0.99 -5.44 12.57
CA LEU A 254 -1.65 -5.04 11.31
C LEU A 254 -1.60 -6.17 10.28
N MET A 255 -0.40 -6.76 10.08
CA MET A 255 -0.20 -7.86 9.14
C MET A 255 -0.96 -9.12 9.54
N LEU A 256 -0.92 -9.49 10.84
CA LEU A 256 -1.69 -10.63 11.36
C LEU A 256 -3.18 -10.48 11.03
N MET A 257 -3.75 -9.32 11.36
CA MET A 257 -5.16 -9.04 11.11
C MET A 257 -5.50 -9.04 9.61
N TRP A 258 -4.61 -8.49 8.78
CA TRP A 258 -4.78 -8.49 7.33
C TRP A 258 -4.77 -9.91 6.76
N PHE A 259 -3.84 -10.78 7.16
CA PHE A 259 -3.79 -12.17 6.71
C PHE A 259 -5.06 -12.95 7.07
N GLU A 260 -5.57 -12.77 8.27
CA GLU A 260 -6.81 -13.42 8.72
C GLU A 260 -8.03 -12.93 7.93
N VAL A 261 -8.12 -11.62 7.66
CA VAL A 261 -9.19 -11.06 6.81
C VAL A 261 -9.08 -11.59 5.39
N ARG A 262 -7.86 -11.65 4.81
CA ARG A 262 -7.65 -12.19 3.47
C ARG A 262 -8.03 -13.66 3.37
N TRP A 263 -7.67 -14.45 4.39
CA TRP A 263 -8.13 -15.83 4.46
C TRP A 263 -9.66 -15.92 4.50
N GLN A 264 -10.31 -15.11 5.33
CA GLN A 264 -11.76 -15.09 5.44
C GLN A 264 -12.45 -14.74 4.10
N GLN A 265 -11.84 -13.86 3.32
CA GLN A 265 -12.36 -13.44 2.01
C GLN A 265 -12.14 -14.48 0.92
N SER A 266 -10.98 -15.13 0.88
CA SER A 266 -10.55 -15.97 -0.23
C SER A 266 -10.64 -17.48 0.04
N GLY A 267 -10.64 -17.92 1.32
CA GLY A 267 -10.45 -19.30 1.70
C GLY A 267 -9.03 -19.84 1.50
N ASP A 268 -8.09 -19.03 0.99
CA ASP A 268 -6.74 -19.48 0.68
C ASP A 268 -5.92 -19.68 1.95
N ALA A 269 -5.57 -20.96 2.23
CA ALA A 269 -4.78 -21.37 3.38
C ALA A 269 -3.37 -20.76 3.42
N GLN A 270 -2.88 -20.19 2.32
CA GLN A 270 -1.58 -19.50 2.30
C GLN A 270 -1.57 -18.33 3.29
N PHE A 271 -2.66 -17.59 3.40
CA PHE A 271 -2.76 -16.47 4.35
C PHE A 271 -2.64 -16.96 5.81
N LEU A 272 -3.20 -18.14 6.15
CA LEU A 272 -3.02 -18.71 7.48
C LEU A 272 -1.58 -19.14 7.74
N ARG A 273 -0.89 -19.67 6.73
CA ARG A 273 0.55 -20.00 6.85
C ARG A 273 1.38 -18.74 7.10
N CYS A 274 1.10 -17.65 6.40
CA CYS A 274 1.75 -16.36 6.64
C CYS A 274 1.44 -15.81 8.05
N ALA A 275 0.20 -15.96 8.53
CA ALA A 275 -0.21 -15.53 9.87
C ALA A 275 0.43 -16.36 11.00
N ALA A 276 0.83 -17.61 10.75
CA ALA A 276 1.25 -18.56 11.79
C ALA A 276 2.45 -18.06 12.63
N ALA A 277 3.45 -17.45 12.00
CA ALA A 277 4.60 -16.91 12.72
C ALA A 277 4.20 -15.73 13.62
N LEU A 278 3.32 -14.84 13.14
CA LEU A 278 2.82 -13.71 13.91
C LEU A 278 1.91 -14.15 15.05
N ARG A 279 1.09 -15.19 14.83
CA ARG A 279 0.29 -15.80 15.92
C ARG A 279 1.18 -16.34 17.04
N ARG A 280 2.25 -17.06 16.71
CA ARG A 280 3.22 -17.53 17.72
C ARG A 280 3.89 -16.38 18.45
N CYS A 281 4.27 -15.31 17.74
CA CYS A 281 4.88 -14.12 18.33
C CYS A 281 3.96 -13.46 19.38
N PHE A 282 2.64 -13.48 19.15
CA PHE A 282 1.64 -12.94 20.06
C PHE A 282 1.02 -13.99 21.02
N CYS A 283 1.52 -15.22 21.05
CA CYS A 283 0.98 -16.30 21.88
C CYS A 283 -0.52 -16.59 21.64
N LEU A 284 -0.94 -16.60 20.35
CA LEU A 284 -2.34 -16.82 19.92
C LEU A 284 -2.58 -18.24 19.38
#